data_7e7485d7130b2f460e2c0976e5f99ad3
#
_entry.id   7e7485d7130b2f460e2c0976e5f99ad3
#
_cell.length_a   1.000
_cell.length_b   1.000
_cell.length_c   1.000
_cell.angle_alpha   90.00
_cell.angle_beta   90.00
_cell.angle_gamma   90.00
#
_symmetry.space_group_name_H-M   'P 1'
#
loop_
_entity.id
_entity.type
_entity.pdbx_description
1 polymer ?
#
loop_
_entity_poly.entity_id
_entity_poly.type
_entity_poly.pdbx_seq_one_letter_code
_entity_poly.pdbx_strand_id
1 'polypeptide(L)'
;MRRLLPTLLLALAALASAAPAHAQGPVVPGEVVVQYQGRPEPTVVAVAPGQTVHQAARKLSGQERVTYAVPNHIAHAAGFIPNDPGNGGLANWQRIQWNFLPAAGIDTPTAWSNLIAARRPGGGGVIVAVLDTGVAYRSAARFVRSPDFVSGQFVPGYDFVDRDAFPDDHNGHGTFVAGVIGERVDNGRALTGIAYGARIMPVRVLDEQGLGDAAAIARGIRFAASRGAQIINLSLEFDSSVPGSQIPEVLSALRYAVRKGVLVIAASGNEALRVVAYPARASGVMSVGATTEHLCQAEYSNDGRGLDIVAPGGGADAAIEQDPTHCRPNGRPGRDVFQYTFQGSVRRFGFAGEQGTSMAAPHVAGVAALVIASGVIGARPTPQAIEDRMKSTARDLGTPGVDDRYGAGLVDAAKATTPSPALRAAWRRRAARHR
;
A
#
# COMPACT_ATOMS: atom_id res chain seq x y z
N MET A 1 -70.89 -31.81 -27.24
CA MET A 1 -69.47 -31.47 -27.53
C MET A 1 -68.89 -30.84 -26.28
N ARG A 2 -68.21 -31.63 -25.47
CA ARG A 2 -67.54 -31.18 -24.23
C ARG A 2 -66.05 -30.98 -24.57
N ARG A 3 -65.54 -29.75 -24.41
CA ARG A 3 -64.09 -29.41 -24.57
C ARG A 3 -63.39 -29.64 -23.24
N LEU A 4 -62.38 -30.52 -23.22
CA LEU A 4 -61.47 -30.76 -22.14
C LEU A 4 -60.36 -29.70 -22.18
N LEU A 5 -60.16 -28.98 -21.06
CA LEU A 5 -58.98 -28.14 -20.85
C LEU A 5 -57.88 -29.02 -20.21
N PRO A 6 -56.62 -28.89 -20.62
CA PRO A 6 -55.50 -29.51 -19.91
C PRO A 6 -55.04 -28.65 -18.74
N THR A 7 -54.96 -29.27 -17.58
CA THR A 7 -54.39 -28.71 -16.34
C THR A 7 -52.88 -28.64 -16.47
N LEU A 8 -52.32 -27.44 -16.43
CA LEU A 8 -50.88 -27.21 -16.40
C LEU A 8 -50.38 -27.27 -14.94
N LEU A 9 -49.64 -28.32 -14.57
CA LEU A 9 -48.93 -28.40 -13.30
C LEU A 9 -47.68 -27.48 -13.39
N LEU A 10 -47.67 -26.37 -12.62
CA LEU A 10 -46.46 -25.57 -12.37
C LEU A 10 -45.64 -26.29 -11.29
N ALA A 11 -44.48 -26.82 -11.68
CA ALA A 11 -43.48 -27.27 -10.73
C ALA A 11 -42.71 -26.03 -10.21
N LEU A 12 -42.92 -25.64 -8.96
CA LEU A 12 -42.12 -24.67 -8.25
C LEU A 12 -40.77 -25.31 -7.91
N ALA A 13 -39.72 -24.95 -8.69
CA ALA A 13 -38.34 -25.24 -8.30
C ALA A 13 -37.93 -24.27 -7.20
N ALA A 14 -37.80 -24.76 -5.98
CA ALA A 14 -37.22 -24.00 -4.87
C ALA A 14 -35.71 -23.79 -5.14
N LEU A 15 -35.39 -22.60 -5.58
CA LEU A 15 -34.01 -22.13 -5.58
C LEU A 15 -33.56 -21.91 -4.11
N ALA A 16 -32.86 -22.90 -3.57
CA ALA A 16 -32.15 -22.72 -2.32
C ALA A 16 -31.02 -21.71 -2.59
N SER A 17 -31.24 -20.46 -2.17
CA SER A 17 -30.19 -19.45 -2.14
C SER A 17 -29.13 -19.93 -1.15
N ALA A 18 -27.98 -20.37 -1.67
CA ALA A 18 -26.78 -20.57 -0.86
C ALA A 18 -26.45 -19.24 -0.20
N ALA A 19 -26.53 -19.18 1.13
CA ALA A 19 -26.03 -18.05 1.90
C ALA A 19 -24.54 -17.84 1.56
N PRO A 20 -24.08 -16.57 1.41
CA PRO A 20 -22.68 -16.31 1.12
C PRO A 20 -21.84 -16.95 2.22
N ALA A 21 -20.84 -17.74 1.82
CA ALA A 21 -19.86 -18.28 2.75
C ALA A 21 -19.19 -17.08 3.44
N HIS A 22 -19.48 -16.89 4.72
CA HIS A 22 -18.80 -15.90 5.53
C HIS A 22 -17.30 -16.26 5.48
N ALA A 23 -16.47 -15.30 5.10
CA ALA A 23 -15.01 -15.46 5.15
C ALA A 23 -14.66 -15.86 6.59
N GLN A 24 -14.18 -17.08 6.75
CA GLN A 24 -13.80 -17.59 8.07
C GLN A 24 -12.54 -16.84 8.49
N GLY A 25 -12.53 -16.24 9.68
CA GLY A 25 -11.40 -15.48 10.20
C GLY A 25 -10.10 -16.31 10.26
N PRO A 26 -8.93 -15.69 10.39
CA PRO A 26 -7.66 -16.38 10.41
C PRO A 26 -7.57 -17.36 11.58
N VAL A 27 -6.95 -18.51 11.32
CA VAL A 27 -6.78 -19.60 12.29
C VAL A 27 -5.31 -19.97 12.42
N VAL A 28 -4.91 -20.50 13.58
CA VAL A 28 -3.57 -21.07 13.77
C VAL A 28 -3.47 -22.33 12.89
N PRO A 29 -2.50 -22.41 11.98
CA PRO A 29 -2.35 -23.56 11.11
C PRO A 29 -2.13 -24.85 11.92
N GLY A 30 -2.91 -25.88 11.61
CA GLY A 30 -2.76 -27.20 12.25
C GLY A 30 -3.27 -27.31 13.68
N GLU A 31 -4.09 -26.36 14.19
CA GLU A 31 -4.60 -26.38 15.55
C GLU A 31 -6.13 -26.33 15.62
N VAL A 32 -6.68 -27.16 16.49
CA VAL A 32 -8.11 -27.21 16.87
C VAL A 32 -8.22 -27.08 18.40
N VAL A 33 -9.10 -26.20 18.86
CA VAL A 33 -9.45 -26.07 20.31
C VAL A 33 -10.60 -27.01 20.61
N VAL A 34 -10.42 -27.92 21.56
CA VAL A 34 -11.38 -28.95 21.94
C VAL A 34 -11.72 -28.82 23.41
N GLN A 35 -13.01 -28.71 23.73
CA GLN A 35 -13.52 -28.79 25.08
C GLN A 35 -14.09 -30.18 25.34
N TYR A 36 -13.53 -30.86 26.31
CA TYR A 36 -14.03 -32.17 26.78
C TYR A 36 -14.97 -31.99 27.97
N GLN A 37 -16.00 -32.86 28.04
CA GLN A 37 -16.90 -32.89 29.18
C GLN A 37 -16.16 -33.22 30.47
N GLY A 38 -16.44 -32.46 31.54
CA GLY A 38 -15.82 -32.66 32.86
C GLY A 38 -14.41 -32.07 32.99
N ARG A 39 -13.86 -31.43 31.95
CA ARG A 39 -12.62 -30.66 32.05
C ARG A 39 -12.90 -29.17 32.18
N PRO A 40 -12.25 -28.43 33.09
CA PRO A 40 -12.48 -27.01 33.28
C PRO A 40 -11.97 -26.15 32.12
N GLU A 41 -10.93 -26.59 31.40
CA GLU A 41 -10.26 -25.83 30.36
C GLU A 41 -10.24 -26.59 29.02
N PRO A 42 -10.37 -25.88 27.89
CA PRO A 42 -10.20 -26.48 26.58
C PRO A 42 -8.74 -26.87 26.33
N THR A 43 -8.53 -27.83 25.45
CA THR A 43 -7.22 -28.34 25.06
C THR A 43 -6.96 -28.01 23.58
N VAL A 44 -5.74 -27.58 23.24
CA VAL A 44 -5.32 -27.42 21.85
C VAL A 44 -4.85 -28.77 21.33
N VAL A 45 -5.42 -29.22 20.21
CA VAL A 45 -5.11 -30.50 19.56
C VAL A 45 -4.51 -30.22 18.19
N ALA A 46 -3.35 -30.85 17.92
CA ALA A 46 -2.72 -30.78 16.61
C ALA A 46 -3.51 -31.56 15.53
N VAL A 47 -3.60 -31.00 14.34
CA VAL A 47 -4.27 -31.61 13.19
C VAL A 47 -3.32 -32.58 12.49
N ALA A 48 -3.83 -33.76 12.13
CA ALA A 48 -3.03 -34.74 11.42
C ALA A 48 -2.59 -34.26 10.02
N PRO A 49 -1.44 -34.66 9.50
CA PRO A 49 -0.99 -34.34 8.17
C PRO A 49 -2.05 -34.66 7.10
N GLY A 50 -2.24 -33.75 6.14
CA GLY A 50 -3.20 -33.91 5.04
C GLY A 50 -4.66 -33.56 5.39
N GLN A 51 -4.96 -33.12 6.61
CA GLN A 51 -6.29 -32.70 7.04
C GLN A 51 -6.34 -31.19 7.27
N THR A 52 -7.42 -30.52 6.86
CA THR A 52 -7.62 -29.11 7.20
C THR A 52 -8.13 -28.95 8.64
N VAL A 53 -7.85 -27.80 9.27
CA VAL A 53 -8.33 -27.50 10.64
C VAL A 53 -9.87 -27.61 10.75
N HIS A 54 -10.61 -27.23 9.72
CA HIS A 54 -12.08 -27.33 9.69
C HIS A 54 -12.58 -28.78 9.58
N GLN A 55 -11.88 -29.63 8.83
CA GLN A 55 -12.19 -31.06 8.78
C GLN A 55 -11.91 -31.73 10.11
N ALA A 56 -10.78 -31.40 10.74
CA ALA A 56 -10.41 -31.90 12.05
C ALA A 56 -11.41 -31.45 13.13
N ALA A 57 -11.79 -30.17 13.15
CA ALA A 57 -12.78 -29.64 14.07
C ALA A 57 -14.13 -30.37 13.95
N ARG A 58 -14.67 -30.53 12.72
CA ARG A 58 -15.91 -31.29 12.49
C ARG A 58 -15.79 -32.74 12.97
N LYS A 59 -14.70 -33.43 12.68
CA LYS A 59 -14.48 -34.81 13.10
C LYS A 59 -14.45 -34.94 14.65
N LEU A 60 -13.75 -34.02 15.31
CA LEU A 60 -13.64 -34.00 16.77
C LEU A 60 -14.96 -33.64 17.46
N SER A 61 -15.74 -32.70 16.90
CA SER A 61 -17.04 -32.33 17.43
C SER A 61 -18.07 -33.49 17.42
N GLY A 62 -17.89 -34.52 16.58
CA GLY A 62 -18.72 -35.70 16.55
C GLY A 62 -18.33 -36.80 17.55
N GLN A 63 -17.29 -36.60 18.36
CA GLN A 63 -16.86 -37.63 19.34
C GLN A 63 -17.63 -37.53 20.66
N GLU A 64 -17.89 -38.70 21.27
CA GLU A 64 -18.42 -38.75 22.63
C GLU A 64 -17.50 -38.00 23.60
N ARG A 65 -18.11 -37.28 24.56
CA ARG A 65 -17.43 -36.42 25.56
C ARG A 65 -16.77 -35.15 25.02
N VAL A 66 -16.95 -34.79 23.75
CA VAL A 66 -16.56 -33.47 23.25
C VAL A 66 -17.76 -32.53 23.33
N THR A 67 -17.58 -31.42 24.04
CA THR A 67 -18.62 -30.38 24.16
C THR A 67 -18.59 -29.48 22.91
N TYR A 68 -17.39 -29.12 22.46
CA TYR A 68 -17.17 -28.45 21.17
C TYR A 68 -15.76 -28.71 20.67
N ALA A 69 -15.57 -28.63 19.36
CA ALA A 69 -14.26 -28.55 18.72
C ALA A 69 -14.33 -27.51 17.60
N VAL A 70 -13.46 -26.52 17.65
CA VAL A 70 -13.43 -25.41 16.71
C VAL A 70 -11.98 -25.11 16.27
N PRO A 71 -11.74 -24.57 15.07
CA PRO A 71 -10.42 -24.09 14.70
C PRO A 71 -9.89 -23.10 15.76
N ASN A 72 -8.59 -23.12 16.02
CA ASN A 72 -7.97 -22.16 16.91
C ASN A 72 -7.90 -20.80 16.22
N HIS A 73 -8.90 -19.94 16.45
CA HIS A 73 -8.98 -18.63 15.83
C HIS A 73 -7.98 -17.65 16.42
N ILE A 74 -7.31 -16.89 15.53
CA ILE A 74 -6.39 -15.83 15.92
C ILE A 74 -7.19 -14.57 16.24
N ALA A 75 -7.07 -14.10 17.48
CA ALA A 75 -7.55 -12.77 17.87
C ALA A 75 -6.44 -11.75 17.72
N HIS A 76 -6.75 -10.63 17.09
CA HIS A 76 -5.87 -9.47 17.05
C HIS A 76 -6.32 -8.43 18.07
N ALA A 77 -5.38 -7.66 18.62
CA ALA A 77 -5.75 -6.44 19.32
C ALA A 77 -6.58 -5.58 18.38
N ALA A 78 -7.70 -5.02 18.85
CA ALA A 78 -8.53 -4.14 18.06
C ALA A 78 -7.68 -2.97 17.58
N GLY A 79 -7.34 -2.97 16.29
CA GLY A 79 -6.51 -1.95 15.66
C GLY A 79 -7.29 -0.66 15.42
N PHE A 80 -6.58 0.44 15.20
CA PHE A 80 -7.18 1.67 14.72
C PHE A 80 -7.75 1.45 13.32
N ILE A 81 -9.06 1.61 13.18
CA ILE A 81 -9.77 1.57 11.89
C ILE A 81 -10.39 2.96 11.69
N PRO A 82 -9.91 3.72 10.70
CA PRO A 82 -10.49 5.02 10.34
C PRO A 82 -11.98 4.92 9.99
N ASN A 83 -12.71 6.00 10.26
CA ASN A 83 -14.14 6.10 10.00
C ASN A 83 -14.48 6.57 8.58
N ASP A 84 -13.50 6.69 7.70
CA ASP A 84 -13.65 7.28 6.38
C ASP A 84 -14.65 6.47 5.54
N PRO A 85 -15.63 7.16 4.93
CA PRO A 85 -16.82 6.50 4.40
C PRO A 85 -16.58 5.77 3.06
N GLY A 86 -15.44 6.00 2.39
CA GLY A 86 -15.32 5.56 1.02
C GLY A 86 -16.49 6.09 0.19
N ASN A 87 -17.05 5.24 -0.65
CA ASN A 87 -18.21 5.57 -1.50
C ASN A 87 -19.55 5.07 -0.95
N GLY A 88 -19.64 4.60 0.29
CA GLY A 88 -20.87 3.92 0.75
C GLY A 88 -21.10 3.80 2.24
N GLY A 89 -20.54 4.64 3.07
CA GLY A 89 -20.85 4.67 4.51
C GLY A 89 -19.63 4.51 5.40
N LEU A 90 -19.88 4.53 6.72
CA LEU A 90 -18.83 4.55 7.74
C LEU A 90 -17.83 3.39 7.58
N ALA A 91 -16.54 3.71 7.58
CA ALA A 91 -15.41 2.77 7.44
C ALA A 91 -15.42 1.92 6.15
N ASN A 92 -16.12 2.37 5.11
CA ASN A 92 -16.24 1.61 3.86
C ASN A 92 -15.00 1.74 2.95
N TRP A 93 -14.02 2.58 3.30
CA TRP A 93 -12.74 2.70 2.60
C TRP A 93 -12.07 1.32 2.41
N GLN A 94 -12.21 0.40 3.36
CA GLN A 94 -11.66 -0.95 3.29
C GLN A 94 -12.15 -1.76 2.09
N ARG A 95 -13.35 -1.47 1.56
CA ARG A 95 -13.87 -2.14 0.37
C ARG A 95 -13.22 -1.63 -0.91
N ILE A 96 -12.71 -0.41 -0.88
CA ILE A 96 -12.12 0.27 -2.03
C ILE A 96 -10.60 0.11 -2.03
N GLN A 97 -9.98 0.41 -0.88
CA GLN A 97 -8.51 0.37 -0.71
C GLN A 97 -8.01 -1.00 -0.27
N TRP A 98 -8.20 -2.02 -1.14
CA TRP A 98 -7.69 -3.37 -0.93
C TRP A 98 -6.17 -3.38 -0.68
N ASN A 99 -5.48 -2.43 -1.31
CA ASN A 99 -4.03 -2.21 -1.27
C ASN A 99 -3.49 -1.89 0.13
N PHE A 100 -4.34 -1.45 1.06
CA PHE A 100 -3.96 -1.17 2.45
C PHE A 100 -4.19 -2.36 3.38
N LEU A 101 -4.95 -3.37 2.96
CA LEU A 101 -5.37 -4.48 3.81
C LEU A 101 -4.35 -5.64 3.81
N PRO A 102 -4.32 -6.51 4.84
CA PRO A 102 -3.27 -7.53 4.98
C PRO A 102 -3.33 -8.65 3.93
N ALA A 103 -4.50 -8.91 3.32
CA ALA A 103 -4.65 -10.06 2.42
C ALA A 103 -3.82 -9.92 1.14
N ALA A 104 -4.00 -8.82 0.43
CA ALA A 104 -3.34 -8.53 -0.85
C ALA A 104 -2.53 -7.24 -0.85
N GLY A 105 -2.70 -6.42 0.18
CA GLY A 105 -2.00 -5.14 0.36
C GLY A 105 -0.92 -5.21 1.43
N ILE A 106 -0.59 -4.04 1.96
CA ILE A 106 0.59 -3.78 2.78
C ILE A 106 0.35 -3.83 4.31
N ASP A 107 -0.87 -4.17 4.78
CA ASP A 107 -1.28 -4.20 6.19
C ASP A 107 -1.05 -2.85 6.92
N THR A 108 -1.61 -1.81 6.38
CA THR A 108 -1.56 -0.46 6.96
C THR A 108 -2.29 -0.35 8.32
N PRO A 109 -3.45 -1.00 8.57
CA PRO A 109 -4.14 -0.93 9.87
C PRO A 109 -3.27 -1.38 11.05
N THR A 110 -2.52 -2.46 10.89
CA THR A 110 -1.58 -2.93 11.92
C THR A 110 -0.43 -1.95 12.11
N ALA A 111 0.09 -1.38 11.01
CA ALA A 111 1.13 -0.35 11.08
C ALA A 111 0.65 0.90 11.82
N TRP A 112 -0.56 1.38 11.56
CA TRP A 112 -1.15 2.51 12.29
C TRP A 112 -1.24 2.24 13.79
N SER A 113 -1.63 1.03 14.18
CA SER A 113 -1.67 0.61 15.60
C SER A 113 -0.28 0.64 16.24
N ASN A 114 0.76 0.21 15.52
CA ASN A 114 2.16 0.30 15.95
C ASN A 114 2.57 1.77 16.17
N LEU A 115 2.22 2.66 15.24
CA LEU A 115 2.57 4.09 15.32
C LEU A 115 1.82 4.81 16.45
N ILE A 116 0.54 4.46 16.70
CA ILE A 116 -0.23 4.96 17.84
C ILE A 116 0.45 4.53 19.14
N ALA A 117 0.85 3.26 19.26
CA ALA A 117 1.60 2.76 20.41
C ALA A 117 2.95 3.47 20.60
N ALA A 118 3.60 3.87 19.51
CA ALA A 118 4.83 4.68 19.51
C ALA A 118 4.58 6.17 19.83
N ARG A 119 3.33 6.63 19.93
CA ARG A 119 2.90 8.04 20.04
C ARG A 119 3.35 8.89 18.84
N ARG A 120 3.33 8.32 17.66
CA ARG A 120 3.66 8.94 16.37
C ARG A 120 2.61 8.60 15.30
N PRO A 121 1.32 8.83 15.55
CA PRO A 121 0.26 8.41 14.65
C PRO A 121 0.51 8.91 13.24
N GLY A 122 0.32 8.04 12.27
CA GLY A 122 0.37 8.37 10.85
C GLY A 122 1.70 8.91 10.33
N GLY A 123 2.83 8.62 10.98
CA GLY A 123 4.13 9.07 10.46
C GLY A 123 4.47 10.53 10.79
N GLY A 124 3.90 11.09 11.85
CA GLY A 124 4.11 12.48 12.24
C GLY A 124 5.58 12.88 12.41
N GLY A 125 5.95 14.03 11.84
CA GLY A 125 7.30 14.60 11.88
C GLY A 125 8.19 14.24 10.68
N VAL A 126 7.69 13.44 9.72
CA VAL A 126 8.41 13.10 8.49
C VAL A 126 7.95 14.00 7.33
N ILE A 127 8.88 14.44 6.49
CA ILE A 127 8.58 15.20 5.27
C ILE A 127 8.84 14.29 4.06
N VAL A 128 7.78 14.09 3.26
CA VAL A 128 7.84 13.35 1.99
C VAL A 128 7.67 14.35 0.84
N ALA A 129 8.67 14.47 -0.02
CA ALA A 129 8.55 15.26 -1.24
C ALA A 129 7.92 14.41 -2.34
N VAL A 130 6.90 14.94 -2.99
CA VAL A 130 6.23 14.36 -4.15
C VAL A 130 6.64 15.17 -5.37
N LEU A 131 7.52 14.58 -6.19
CA LEU A 131 7.99 15.17 -7.43
C LEU A 131 7.14 14.63 -8.59
N ASP A 132 6.17 15.43 -9.03
CA ASP A 132 5.09 14.98 -9.90
C ASP A 132 4.46 16.17 -10.65
N THR A 133 3.19 16.05 -11.07
CA THR A 133 2.39 17.09 -11.74
C THR A 133 1.95 18.25 -10.83
N GLY A 134 2.37 18.25 -9.57
CA GLY A 134 1.91 19.16 -8.52
C GLY A 134 1.00 18.43 -7.52
N VAL A 135 0.39 19.17 -6.59
CA VAL A 135 -0.58 18.63 -5.63
C VAL A 135 -1.69 19.66 -5.41
N ALA A 136 -2.93 19.21 -5.27
CA ALA A 136 -4.07 20.06 -4.91
C ALA A 136 -4.01 20.44 -3.41
N TYR A 137 -3.03 21.24 -3.01
CA TYR A 137 -2.66 21.53 -1.61
C TYR A 137 -3.28 22.82 -1.05
N ARG A 138 -3.77 23.71 -1.92
CA ARG A 138 -4.34 25.01 -1.54
C ARG A 138 -5.57 25.36 -2.36
N SER A 139 -6.37 26.31 -1.83
CA SER A 139 -7.44 26.96 -2.60
C SER A 139 -7.01 28.38 -2.95
N ALA A 140 -6.80 28.63 -4.25
CA ALA A 140 -6.43 29.95 -4.76
C ALA A 140 -6.75 30.04 -6.26
N ALA A 141 -7.30 31.17 -6.71
CA ALA A 141 -7.71 31.39 -8.09
C ALA A 141 -8.65 30.26 -8.59
N ARG A 142 -8.24 29.53 -9.63
CA ARG A 142 -9.00 28.41 -10.18
C ARG A 142 -8.84 27.09 -9.44
N PHE A 143 -7.82 26.96 -8.59
CA PHE A 143 -7.49 25.74 -7.88
C PHE A 143 -8.28 25.59 -6.59
N VAL A 144 -8.62 24.37 -6.24
CA VAL A 144 -9.26 24.02 -4.96
C VAL A 144 -8.42 22.95 -4.29
N ARG A 145 -8.14 23.12 -3.00
CA ARG A 145 -7.46 22.08 -2.22
C ARG A 145 -8.34 20.83 -2.18
N SER A 146 -7.73 19.65 -2.34
CA SER A 146 -8.45 18.40 -2.10
C SER A 146 -9.11 18.42 -0.74
N PRO A 147 -10.42 18.07 -0.65
CA PRO A 147 -11.16 18.06 0.61
C PRO A 147 -10.57 17.12 1.67
N ASP A 148 -9.76 16.14 1.21
CA ASP A 148 -9.16 15.14 2.07
C ASP A 148 -7.74 15.49 2.55
N PHE A 149 -7.27 16.67 2.20
CA PHE A 149 -6.06 17.26 2.75
C PHE A 149 -6.37 18.45 3.68
N VAL A 150 -5.48 18.67 4.65
CA VAL A 150 -5.52 19.86 5.51
C VAL A 150 -4.34 20.78 5.24
N SER A 151 -4.53 22.11 5.38
CA SER A 151 -3.50 23.11 5.05
C SER A 151 -2.18 22.91 5.82
N GLY A 152 -2.25 22.54 7.09
CA GLY A 152 -1.07 22.29 7.94
C GLY A 152 -0.24 21.04 7.59
N GLN A 153 -0.72 20.22 6.64
CA GLN A 153 -0.04 19.02 6.20
C GLN A 153 1.08 19.30 5.19
N PHE A 154 1.07 20.49 4.57
CA PHE A 154 2.02 20.81 3.52
C PHE A 154 3.18 21.66 4.05
N VAL A 155 4.35 21.45 3.47
CA VAL A 155 5.52 22.35 3.58
C VAL A 155 5.70 23.10 2.27
N PRO A 156 6.38 24.26 2.27
CA PRO A 156 6.61 25.00 1.04
C PRO A 156 7.29 24.15 -0.03
N GLY A 157 6.65 24.06 -1.18
CA GLY A 157 7.14 23.40 -2.38
C GLY A 157 7.64 24.38 -3.43
N TYR A 158 7.77 23.91 -4.68
CA TYR A 158 8.16 24.74 -5.82
C TYR A 158 7.68 24.13 -7.13
N ASP A 159 7.32 24.98 -8.08
CA ASP A 159 6.95 24.62 -9.44
C ASP A 159 8.16 24.86 -10.39
N PHE A 160 8.71 23.77 -10.93
CA PHE A 160 9.82 23.83 -11.90
C PHE A 160 9.35 23.89 -13.35
N VAL A 161 8.06 23.73 -13.62
CA VAL A 161 7.43 23.89 -14.92
C VAL A 161 7.16 25.38 -15.18
N ASP A 162 6.34 25.99 -14.32
CA ASP A 162 5.98 27.41 -14.43
C ASP A 162 6.98 28.35 -13.73
N ARG A 163 7.95 27.79 -12.98
CA ARG A 163 9.06 28.48 -12.27
C ARG A 163 8.59 29.45 -11.22
N ASP A 164 7.65 29.00 -10.38
CA ASP A 164 7.11 29.79 -9.29
C ASP A 164 7.01 28.99 -7.98
N ALA A 165 6.45 29.61 -6.94
CA ALA A 165 6.30 28.99 -5.62
C ALA A 165 4.98 28.24 -5.43
N PHE A 166 4.27 27.95 -6.50
CA PHE A 166 2.91 27.44 -6.44
C PHE A 166 2.76 26.13 -7.22
N PRO A 167 3.24 25.00 -6.70
CA PRO A 167 3.18 23.69 -7.33
C PRO A 167 1.75 23.11 -7.32
N ASP A 168 0.79 23.89 -7.84
CA ASP A 168 -0.59 23.46 -8.02
C ASP A 168 -0.65 22.35 -9.06
N ASP A 169 -1.48 21.34 -8.83
CA ASP A 169 -1.66 20.25 -9.76
C ASP A 169 -2.63 20.64 -10.88
N HIS A 170 -2.22 20.39 -12.11
CA HIS A 170 -3.01 20.66 -13.31
C HIS A 170 -3.52 19.38 -13.98
N ASN A 171 -3.05 18.21 -13.53
CA ASN A 171 -3.32 16.90 -14.12
C ASN A 171 -4.19 16.01 -13.23
N GLY A 172 -3.83 15.85 -11.94
CA GLY A 172 -4.48 14.99 -10.96
C GLY A 172 -3.63 13.82 -10.49
N HIS A 173 -2.59 13.43 -11.25
CA HIS A 173 -1.70 12.33 -10.92
C HIS A 173 -0.89 12.61 -9.63
N GLY A 174 -0.27 13.77 -9.51
CA GLY A 174 0.49 14.11 -8.31
C GLY A 174 -0.38 14.26 -7.07
N THR A 175 -1.64 14.71 -7.21
CA THR A 175 -2.62 14.71 -6.11
C THR A 175 -2.98 13.30 -5.69
N PHE A 176 -3.18 12.38 -6.65
CA PHE A 176 -3.41 10.96 -6.39
C PHE A 176 -2.24 10.33 -5.62
N VAL A 177 -1.02 10.50 -6.12
CA VAL A 177 0.22 10.01 -5.50
C VAL A 177 0.39 10.54 -4.06
N ALA A 178 0.17 11.85 -3.87
CA ALA A 178 0.19 12.46 -2.54
C ALA A 178 -0.91 11.90 -1.63
N GLY A 179 -2.07 11.54 -2.20
CA GLY A 179 -3.18 10.90 -1.51
C GLY A 179 -2.82 9.53 -0.96
N VAL A 180 -2.22 8.67 -1.77
CA VAL A 180 -1.72 7.35 -1.31
C VAL A 180 -0.77 7.51 -0.11
N ILE A 181 0.12 8.51 -0.16
CA ILE A 181 1.05 8.77 0.94
C ILE A 181 0.33 9.30 2.18
N GLY A 182 -0.55 10.30 2.04
CA GLY A 182 -0.90 11.10 3.18
C GLY A 182 -2.27 11.76 3.22
N GLU A 183 -3.29 11.29 2.50
CA GLU A 183 -4.66 11.72 2.79
C GLU A 183 -5.00 11.53 4.26
N ARG A 184 -5.84 12.41 4.78
CA ARG A 184 -6.24 12.38 6.19
C ARG A 184 -7.09 11.15 6.44
N VAL A 185 -6.96 10.60 7.65
CA VAL A 185 -7.78 9.48 8.12
C VAL A 185 -8.67 9.93 9.26
N ASP A 186 -9.74 9.19 9.52
CA ASP A 186 -10.67 9.41 10.63
C ASP A 186 -11.30 10.80 10.60
N ASN A 187 -11.54 11.33 9.40
CA ASN A 187 -12.11 12.65 9.16
C ASN A 187 -13.56 12.61 8.63
N GLY A 188 -14.11 11.38 8.44
CA GLY A 188 -15.45 11.17 7.92
C GLY A 188 -15.59 11.54 6.44
N ARG A 189 -14.50 11.56 5.68
CA ARG A 189 -14.46 11.93 4.26
C ARG A 189 -13.72 10.88 3.45
N ALA A 190 -14.04 10.80 2.21
CA ALA A 190 -13.42 10.04 1.12
C ALA A 190 -12.62 8.79 1.52
N LEU A 191 -11.30 8.80 1.37
CA LEU A 191 -10.40 7.65 1.51
C LEU A 191 -9.32 7.89 2.57
N THR A 192 -8.29 7.07 2.58
CA THR A 192 -7.21 7.14 3.59
C THR A 192 -5.84 7.18 2.93
N GLY A 193 -4.87 7.81 3.60
CA GLY A 193 -3.45 7.77 3.23
C GLY A 193 -2.64 6.96 4.25
N ILE A 194 -1.56 6.32 3.79
CA ILE A 194 -0.70 5.43 4.59
C ILE A 194 -0.07 6.19 5.76
N ALA A 195 0.56 7.32 5.46
CA ALA A 195 1.28 8.16 6.41
C ALA A 195 0.55 9.50 6.62
N TYR A 196 -0.70 9.43 7.05
CA TYR A 196 -1.61 10.57 7.18
C TYR A 196 -1.14 11.70 8.11
N GLY A 197 -0.16 11.43 8.96
CA GLY A 197 0.48 12.42 9.84
C GLY A 197 1.78 12.99 9.26
N ALA A 198 2.28 12.47 8.15
CA ALA A 198 3.44 13.01 7.47
C ALA A 198 3.12 14.36 6.80
N ARG A 199 4.16 15.16 6.56
CA ARG A 199 4.04 16.42 5.82
C ARG A 199 4.46 16.20 4.38
N ILE A 200 3.68 16.71 3.46
CA ILE A 200 3.95 16.63 2.01
C ILE A 200 4.65 17.89 1.54
N MET A 201 5.71 17.71 0.75
CA MET A 201 6.37 18.79 0.01
C MET A 201 6.00 18.64 -1.47
N PRO A 202 5.04 19.42 -2.00
CA PRO A 202 4.69 19.36 -3.40
C PRO A 202 5.82 19.97 -4.25
N VAL A 203 6.27 19.26 -5.27
CA VAL A 203 7.31 19.73 -6.20
C VAL A 203 6.85 19.39 -7.61
N ARG A 204 6.40 20.41 -8.35
CA ARG A 204 5.93 20.18 -9.72
C ARG A 204 7.12 20.16 -10.68
N VAL A 205 7.30 19.01 -11.32
CA VAL A 205 8.34 18.72 -12.32
C VAL A 205 7.77 18.15 -13.60
N LEU A 206 6.47 17.77 -13.59
CA LEU A 206 5.70 17.31 -14.74
C LEU A 206 4.61 18.32 -15.04
N ASP A 207 4.33 18.53 -16.33
CA ASP A 207 3.30 19.45 -16.81
C ASP A 207 1.87 18.86 -16.70
N GLU A 208 0.90 19.51 -17.31
CA GLU A 208 -0.49 19.06 -17.30
C GLU A 208 -0.75 17.80 -18.14
N GLN A 209 0.18 17.43 -19.02
CA GLN A 209 0.18 16.19 -19.79
C GLN A 209 0.92 15.06 -19.07
N GLY A 210 1.53 15.33 -17.91
CA GLY A 210 2.36 14.37 -17.18
C GLY A 210 3.79 14.24 -17.75
N LEU A 211 4.24 15.19 -18.55
CA LEU A 211 5.56 15.18 -19.17
C LEU A 211 6.51 16.15 -18.46
N GLY A 212 7.77 15.76 -18.31
CA GLY A 212 8.79 16.58 -17.66
C GLY A 212 10.17 16.41 -18.27
N ASP A 213 10.96 17.49 -18.25
CA ASP A 213 12.34 17.45 -18.71
C ASP A 213 13.33 17.05 -17.61
N ALA A 214 14.43 16.43 -17.99
CA ALA A 214 15.46 15.96 -17.07
C ALA A 214 16.05 17.08 -16.19
N ALA A 215 16.13 18.31 -16.70
CA ALA A 215 16.66 19.44 -15.95
C ALA A 215 15.68 19.92 -14.87
N ALA A 216 14.37 19.95 -15.13
CA ALA A 216 13.35 20.24 -14.13
C ALA A 216 13.34 19.17 -13.02
N ILE A 217 13.37 17.89 -13.39
CA ILE A 217 13.45 16.76 -12.47
C ILE A 217 14.70 16.85 -11.58
N ALA A 218 15.87 17.10 -12.18
CA ALA A 218 17.12 17.26 -11.44
C ALA A 218 17.09 18.44 -10.45
N ARG A 219 16.52 19.59 -10.86
CA ARG A 219 16.32 20.75 -9.97
C ARG A 219 15.37 20.42 -8.84
N GLY A 220 14.25 19.73 -9.12
CA GLY A 220 13.27 19.29 -8.12
C GLY A 220 13.88 18.38 -7.06
N ILE A 221 14.67 17.37 -7.46
CA ILE A 221 15.39 16.47 -6.56
C ILE A 221 16.33 17.26 -5.63
N ARG A 222 17.14 18.18 -6.18
CA ARG A 222 18.06 19.02 -5.38
C ARG A 222 17.30 19.94 -4.43
N PHE A 223 16.20 20.54 -4.89
CA PHE A 223 15.33 21.38 -4.07
C PHE A 223 14.81 20.61 -2.88
N ALA A 224 14.14 19.48 -3.12
CA ALA A 224 13.57 18.65 -2.05
C ALA A 224 14.62 18.24 -1.01
N ALA A 225 15.78 17.75 -1.48
CA ALA A 225 16.87 17.36 -0.61
C ALA A 225 17.47 18.53 0.21
N SER A 226 17.55 19.73 -0.36
CA SER A 226 18.06 20.93 0.33
C SER A 226 17.04 21.54 1.30
N ARG A 227 15.75 21.25 1.13
CA ARG A 227 14.63 21.78 1.95
C ARG A 227 14.19 20.83 3.05
N GLY A 228 14.95 19.75 3.31
CA GLY A 228 14.75 18.88 4.45
C GLY A 228 13.74 17.75 4.24
N ALA A 229 13.45 17.40 3.00
CA ALA A 229 12.75 16.16 2.72
C ALA A 229 13.58 14.97 3.23
N GLN A 230 12.94 14.04 3.91
CA GLN A 230 13.55 12.80 4.37
C GLN A 230 13.34 11.68 3.35
N ILE A 231 12.26 11.80 2.57
CA ILE A 231 11.91 10.89 1.49
C ILE A 231 11.57 11.72 0.25
N ILE A 232 12.02 11.27 -0.91
CA ILE A 232 11.62 11.77 -2.23
C ILE A 232 10.90 10.63 -2.94
N ASN A 233 9.66 10.86 -3.36
CA ASN A 233 8.88 9.97 -4.21
C ASN A 233 8.92 10.48 -5.66
N LEU A 234 9.34 9.60 -6.57
CA LEU A 234 9.42 9.81 -8.01
C LEU A 234 8.48 8.80 -8.71
N SER A 235 7.20 9.16 -8.81
CA SER A 235 6.22 8.37 -9.59
C SER A 235 6.30 8.76 -11.07
N LEU A 236 7.50 8.65 -11.63
CA LEU A 236 7.84 8.99 -13.01
C LEU A 236 8.98 8.10 -13.51
N GLU A 237 9.08 7.98 -14.82
CA GLU A 237 10.11 7.22 -15.51
C GLU A 237 10.61 7.95 -16.76
N PHE A 238 11.84 7.69 -17.15
CA PHE A 238 12.30 7.88 -18.52
C PHE A 238 12.08 6.58 -19.28
N ASP A 239 11.78 6.68 -20.58
CA ASP A 239 11.73 5.49 -21.45
C ASP A 239 12.93 4.56 -21.15
N SER A 240 12.67 3.26 -21.04
CA SER A 240 13.65 2.27 -20.61
C SER A 240 14.88 2.17 -21.53
N SER A 241 14.79 2.68 -22.76
CA SER A 241 15.91 2.78 -23.71
C SER A 241 16.87 3.92 -23.39
N VAL A 242 16.48 4.90 -22.56
CA VAL A 242 17.34 6.05 -22.20
C VAL A 242 18.47 5.58 -21.28
N PRO A 243 19.75 5.64 -21.73
CA PRO A 243 20.87 5.29 -20.89
C PRO A 243 21.21 6.42 -19.91
N GLY A 244 21.77 6.08 -18.75
CA GLY A 244 22.15 7.07 -17.74
C GLY A 244 23.13 8.14 -18.23
N SER A 245 23.90 7.86 -19.29
CA SER A 245 24.80 8.84 -19.91
C SER A 245 24.08 10.00 -20.59
N GLN A 246 22.77 9.87 -20.89
CA GLN A 246 21.96 10.93 -21.48
C GLN A 246 21.22 11.79 -20.44
N ILE A 247 21.25 11.40 -19.17
CA ILE A 247 20.62 12.13 -18.05
C ILE A 247 21.60 12.38 -16.88
N PRO A 248 22.83 12.85 -17.15
CA PRO A 248 23.87 13.01 -16.12
C PRO A 248 23.47 13.98 -15.00
N GLU A 249 22.67 15.01 -15.29
CA GLU A 249 22.13 15.97 -14.33
C GLU A 249 21.18 15.30 -13.32
N VAL A 250 20.30 14.38 -13.77
CA VAL A 250 19.40 13.61 -12.90
C VAL A 250 20.22 12.69 -12.00
N LEU A 251 21.15 11.92 -12.56
CA LEU A 251 22.03 11.05 -11.79
C LEU A 251 22.88 11.83 -10.78
N SER A 252 23.33 13.03 -11.14
CA SER A 252 24.06 13.93 -10.22
C SER A 252 23.15 14.43 -9.09
N ALA A 253 21.89 14.75 -9.38
CA ALA A 253 20.91 15.18 -8.38
C ALA A 253 20.51 14.04 -7.42
N LEU A 254 20.34 12.83 -7.92
CA LEU A 254 20.08 11.63 -7.11
C LEU A 254 21.24 11.37 -6.14
N ARG A 255 22.48 11.35 -6.63
CA ARG A 255 23.67 11.22 -5.77
C ARG A 255 23.75 12.34 -4.71
N TYR A 256 23.34 13.55 -5.04
CA TYR A 256 23.27 14.64 -4.08
C TYR A 256 22.23 14.37 -2.99
N ALA A 257 21.03 13.94 -3.33
CA ALA A 257 19.96 13.61 -2.38
C ALA A 257 20.38 12.48 -1.42
N VAL A 258 20.95 11.40 -1.96
CA VAL A 258 21.48 10.27 -1.17
C VAL A 258 22.57 10.72 -0.19
N ARG A 259 23.54 11.54 -0.64
CA ARG A 259 24.57 12.10 0.25
C ARG A 259 24.02 13.03 1.33
N LYS A 260 22.85 13.65 1.11
CA LYS A 260 22.13 14.44 2.11
C LYS A 260 21.34 13.58 3.10
N GLY A 261 21.37 12.26 2.95
CA GLY A 261 20.63 11.32 3.81
C GLY A 261 19.14 11.22 3.48
N VAL A 262 18.76 11.54 2.25
CA VAL A 262 17.38 11.42 1.75
C VAL A 262 17.19 10.06 1.10
N LEU A 263 16.15 9.34 1.49
CA LEU A 263 15.72 8.13 0.79
C LEU A 263 14.99 8.53 -0.48
N VAL A 264 15.47 8.08 -1.62
CA VAL A 264 14.83 8.30 -2.92
C VAL A 264 14.14 7.00 -3.34
N ILE A 265 12.86 7.08 -3.67
CA ILE A 265 12.02 5.97 -4.08
C ILE A 265 11.46 6.29 -5.46
N ALA A 266 11.55 5.35 -6.40
CA ALA A 266 11.11 5.58 -7.76
C ALA A 266 10.39 4.38 -8.37
N ALA A 267 9.44 4.65 -9.24
CA ALA A 267 8.69 3.69 -10.04
C ALA A 267 9.62 2.94 -11.01
N SER A 268 9.47 1.61 -11.13
CA SER A 268 10.35 0.77 -11.97
C SER A 268 10.11 0.92 -13.47
N GLY A 269 8.93 1.42 -13.87
CA GLY A 269 8.49 1.59 -15.26
C GLY A 269 7.25 0.77 -15.60
N ASN A 270 6.55 1.16 -16.68
CA ASN A 270 5.26 0.61 -17.09
C ASN A 270 5.24 0.07 -18.53
N GLU A 271 6.37 -0.42 -19.02
CA GLU A 271 6.56 -0.89 -20.40
C GLU A 271 6.57 -2.42 -20.53
N ALA A 272 6.28 -3.15 -19.42
CA ALA A 272 6.34 -4.61 -19.34
C ALA A 272 7.72 -5.19 -19.75
N LEU A 273 8.79 -4.45 -19.48
CA LEU A 273 10.15 -4.83 -19.86
C LEU A 273 10.92 -5.43 -18.68
N ARG A 274 11.87 -6.33 -18.99
CA ARG A 274 12.80 -6.90 -18.01
C ARG A 274 14.00 -5.98 -17.75
N VAL A 275 13.71 -4.71 -17.56
CA VAL A 275 14.69 -3.66 -17.24
C VAL A 275 14.03 -2.58 -16.40
N VAL A 276 14.61 -2.29 -15.26
CA VAL A 276 14.18 -1.16 -14.42
C VAL A 276 14.52 0.15 -15.11
N ALA A 277 13.54 1.03 -15.29
CA ALA A 277 13.73 2.34 -15.92
C ALA A 277 14.49 3.33 -15.00
N TYR A 278 15.06 4.39 -15.57
CA TYR A 278 15.52 5.51 -14.77
C TYR A 278 14.32 6.41 -14.36
N PRO A 279 14.34 7.01 -13.18
CA PRO A 279 15.46 7.10 -12.23
C PRO A 279 15.62 5.90 -11.29
N ALA A 280 14.69 4.95 -11.25
CA ALA A 280 14.69 3.82 -10.31
C ALA A 280 15.96 2.96 -10.43
N ARG A 281 16.50 2.77 -11.62
CA ARG A 281 17.72 2.02 -11.87
C ARG A 281 19.01 2.70 -11.32
N ALA A 282 18.93 3.93 -10.85
CA ALA A 282 20.10 4.67 -10.38
C ALA A 282 20.58 4.16 -9.01
N SER A 283 21.89 4.09 -8.82
CA SER A 283 22.47 3.66 -7.54
C SER A 283 22.01 4.53 -6.37
N GLY A 284 21.54 3.90 -5.30
CA GLY A 284 21.01 4.54 -4.10
C GLY A 284 19.59 5.06 -4.23
N VAL A 285 18.88 4.66 -5.27
CA VAL A 285 17.45 4.84 -5.42
C VAL A 285 16.78 3.49 -5.18
N MET A 286 15.74 3.46 -4.36
CA MET A 286 14.94 2.27 -4.11
C MET A 286 13.91 2.12 -5.23
N SER A 287 14.06 1.09 -6.03
CA SER A 287 13.20 0.80 -7.16
C SER A 287 11.94 0.01 -6.73
N VAL A 288 10.77 0.40 -7.26
CA VAL A 288 9.48 -0.16 -6.86
C VAL A 288 8.72 -0.67 -8.07
N GLY A 289 8.48 -1.98 -8.12
CA GLY A 289 7.57 -2.62 -9.08
C GLY A 289 6.14 -2.70 -8.57
N ALA A 290 5.22 -3.11 -9.45
CA ALA A 290 3.79 -3.15 -9.17
C ALA A 290 3.26 -4.58 -9.03
N THR A 291 2.39 -4.78 -8.00
CA THR A 291 1.57 -5.99 -7.85
C THR A 291 0.09 -5.69 -8.01
N THR A 292 -0.67 -6.70 -8.43
CA THR A 292 -2.13 -6.71 -8.47
C THR A 292 -2.72 -7.15 -7.12
N GLU A 293 -4.05 -7.09 -6.97
CA GLU A 293 -4.75 -7.63 -5.80
C GLU A 293 -4.67 -9.15 -5.66
N HIS A 294 -4.18 -9.86 -6.69
CA HIS A 294 -3.94 -11.29 -6.65
C HIS A 294 -2.54 -11.65 -6.13
N LEU A 295 -1.71 -10.67 -5.81
CA LEU A 295 -0.30 -10.81 -5.43
C LEU A 295 0.60 -11.23 -6.62
N CYS A 296 0.11 -11.08 -7.83
CA CYS A 296 0.89 -11.26 -9.06
C CYS A 296 1.61 -9.95 -9.43
N GLN A 297 2.70 -10.05 -10.16
CA GLN A 297 3.26 -8.89 -10.88
C GLN A 297 2.17 -8.31 -11.81
N ALA A 298 2.02 -7.00 -11.83
CA ALA A 298 1.13 -6.36 -12.79
C ALA A 298 1.69 -6.47 -14.22
N GLU A 299 0.80 -6.68 -15.21
CA GLU A 299 1.20 -6.96 -16.60
C GLU A 299 2.10 -5.88 -17.23
N TYR A 300 1.91 -4.63 -16.81
CA TYR A 300 2.67 -3.47 -17.29
C TYR A 300 4.00 -3.27 -16.54
N SER A 301 4.18 -3.85 -15.35
CA SER A 301 5.32 -3.53 -14.46
C SER A 301 6.64 -3.97 -15.08
N ASN A 302 7.57 -3.02 -15.18
CA ASN A 302 8.96 -3.37 -15.46
C ASN A 302 9.53 -4.16 -14.28
N ASP A 303 10.35 -5.16 -14.60
CA ASP A 303 11.07 -6.01 -13.66
C ASP A 303 12.55 -6.13 -14.06
N GLY A 304 13.28 -7.03 -13.42
CA GLY A 304 14.65 -7.35 -13.78
C GLY A 304 15.68 -7.03 -12.71
N ARG A 305 16.93 -7.24 -13.07
CA ARG A 305 18.05 -7.03 -12.16
C ARG A 305 18.06 -5.62 -11.58
N GLY A 306 18.07 -5.54 -10.26
CA GLY A 306 18.09 -4.27 -9.54
C GLY A 306 16.71 -3.73 -9.16
N LEU A 307 15.66 -4.53 -9.32
CA LEU A 307 14.40 -4.26 -8.66
C LEU A 307 14.54 -4.55 -7.16
N ASP A 308 14.19 -3.58 -6.32
CA ASP A 308 14.38 -3.70 -4.88
C ASP A 308 13.19 -4.32 -4.17
N ILE A 309 11.97 -3.89 -4.51
CA ILE A 309 10.75 -4.28 -3.81
C ILE A 309 9.54 -4.05 -4.70
N VAL A 310 8.42 -4.67 -4.37
CA VAL A 310 7.13 -4.40 -5.03
C VAL A 310 6.10 -3.87 -4.04
N ALA A 311 5.09 -3.18 -4.58
CA ALA A 311 3.94 -2.68 -3.84
C ALA A 311 2.68 -2.72 -4.71
N PRO A 312 1.46 -2.53 -4.13
CA PRO A 312 0.24 -2.50 -4.91
C PRO A 312 0.26 -1.42 -5.98
N GLY A 313 0.10 -1.82 -7.22
CA GLY A 313 -0.03 -0.94 -8.38
C GLY A 313 -1.35 -1.12 -9.13
N GLY A 314 -2.09 -2.20 -8.82
CA GLY A 314 -3.38 -2.49 -9.46
C GLY A 314 -3.27 -3.08 -10.87
N GLY A 315 -4.42 -3.27 -11.51
CA GLY A 315 -4.50 -3.73 -12.89
C GLY A 315 -4.52 -5.24 -13.09
N ALA A 316 -4.22 -5.68 -14.32
CA ALA A 316 -4.23 -7.08 -14.71
C ALA A 316 -2.92 -7.81 -14.34
N ASP A 317 -3.03 -9.11 -14.18
CA ASP A 317 -1.90 -9.98 -13.85
C ASP A 317 -1.00 -10.22 -15.06
N ALA A 318 0.31 -10.22 -14.84
CA ALA A 318 1.27 -10.66 -15.84
C ALA A 318 1.10 -12.16 -16.17
N ALA A 319 1.45 -12.54 -17.40
CA ALA A 319 1.42 -13.94 -17.86
C ALA A 319 2.62 -14.71 -17.31
N ILE A 320 2.54 -15.16 -16.06
CA ILE A 320 3.59 -15.90 -15.35
C ILE A 320 3.13 -17.34 -15.15
N GLU A 321 3.59 -18.24 -16.03
CA GLU A 321 3.22 -19.67 -15.97
C GLU A 321 3.71 -20.37 -14.70
N GLN A 322 4.81 -19.88 -14.10
CA GLN A 322 5.43 -20.48 -12.92
C GLN A 322 4.73 -20.11 -11.62
N ASP A 323 3.77 -19.20 -11.63
CA ASP A 323 2.98 -18.82 -10.45
C ASP A 323 1.46 -18.86 -10.72
N PRO A 324 0.89 -20.05 -10.98
CA PRO A 324 -0.55 -20.18 -11.24
C PRO A 324 -1.42 -19.94 -10.00
N THR A 325 -0.81 -19.84 -8.83
CA THR A 325 -1.53 -19.57 -7.56
C THR A 325 -1.94 -18.14 -7.44
N HIS A 326 -1.06 -17.21 -7.84
CA HIS A 326 -1.28 -15.77 -7.72
C HIS A 326 -1.63 -15.15 -9.08
N CYS A 327 -0.98 -15.59 -10.16
CA CYS A 327 -1.13 -15.01 -11.48
C CYS A 327 -2.26 -15.64 -12.28
N ARG A 328 -3.19 -14.82 -12.75
CA ARG A 328 -4.40 -15.22 -13.50
C ARG A 328 -4.58 -14.35 -14.74
N PRO A 329 -3.64 -14.41 -15.72
CA PRO A 329 -3.59 -13.48 -16.85
C PRO A 329 -4.83 -13.54 -17.75
N ASN A 330 -5.56 -14.66 -17.74
CA ASN A 330 -6.82 -14.82 -18.48
C ASN A 330 -8.04 -14.75 -17.56
N GLY A 331 -7.86 -14.36 -16.30
CA GLY A 331 -8.91 -14.21 -15.31
C GLY A 331 -9.54 -12.80 -15.35
N ARG A 332 -10.37 -12.53 -14.35
CA ARG A 332 -10.85 -11.16 -14.12
C ARG A 332 -9.65 -10.30 -13.71
N PRO A 333 -9.42 -9.13 -14.34
CA PRO A 333 -8.39 -8.19 -13.91
C PRO A 333 -8.52 -7.83 -12.43
N GLY A 334 -7.40 -7.64 -11.76
CA GLY A 334 -7.38 -7.07 -10.42
C GLY A 334 -7.95 -5.66 -10.42
N ARG A 335 -8.35 -5.18 -9.25
CA ARG A 335 -8.84 -3.81 -9.10
C ARG A 335 -7.69 -2.83 -9.21
N ASP A 336 -7.98 -1.64 -9.70
CA ASP A 336 -7.10 -0.49 -9.64
C ASP A 336 -6.81 -0.11 -8.17
N VAL A 337 -5.78 0.68 -7.99
CA VAL A 337 -5.57 1.44 -6.74
C VAL A 337 -6.48 2.65 -6.79
N PHE A 338 -7.26 2.89 -5.73
CA PHE A 338 -8.20 4.00 -5.67
C PHE A 338 -7.71 5.09 -4.72
N GLN A 339 -7.88 6.35 -5.16
CA GLN A 339 -7.63 7.52 -4.34
C GLN A 339 -8.62 8.66 -4.67
N TYR A 340 -8.57 9.75 -3.88
CA TYR A 340 -9.47 10.87 -4.03
C TYR A 340 -8.74 12.05 -4.69
N THR A 341 -8.92 12.17 -5.99
CA THR A 341 -8.29 13.21 -6.82
C THR A 341 -9.33 13.93 -7.70
N PHE A 342 -8.90 14.85 -8.50
CA PHE A 342 -9.79 15.49 -9.47
C PHE A 342 -9.65 14.85 -10.85
N GLN A 343 -10.75 14.88 -11.61
CA GLN A 343 -10.82 14.38 -12.96
C GLN A 343 -11.43 15.44 -13.88
N GLY A 344 -10.72 15.82 -14.93
CA GLY A 344 -11.17 16.77 -15.96
C GLY A 344 -11.40 18.20 -15.47
N SER A 345 -11.33 18.47 -14.17
CA SER A 345 -11.45 19.81 -13.61
C SER A 345 -10.78 19.89 -12.24
N VAL A 346 -9.84 20.79 -12.06
CA VAL A 346 -9.13 21.08 -10.81
C VAL A 346 -10.04 21.52 -9.64
N ARG A 347 -11.34 21.52 -9.82
CA ARG A 347 -12.35 21.87 -8.80
C ARG A 347 -13.27 20.71 -8.43
N ARG A 348 -13.26 19.62 -9.18
CA ARG A 348 -14.18 18.50 -8.96
C ARG A 348 -13.39 17.26 -8.56
N PHE A 349 -13.44 16.97 -7.28
CA PHE A 349 -12.82 15.80 -6.69
C PHE A 349 -13.77 14.60 -6.69
N GLY A 350 -13.22 13.42 -6.86
CA GLY A 350 -13.93 12.15 -6.86
C GLY A 350 -12.99 10.97 -6.65
N PHE A 351 -13.57 9.79 -6.55
CA PHE A 351 -12.81 8.56 -6.48
C PHE A 351 -12.28 8.23 -7.88
N ALA A 352 -10.98 8.13 -8.01
CA ALA A 352 -10.32 7.67 -9.22
C ALA A 352 -9.61 6.34 -8.95
N GLY A 353 -9.76 5.40 -9.88
CA GLY A 353 -8.97 4.18 -9.93
C GLY A 353 -7.87 4.35 -10.97
N GLU A 354 -6.65 4.05 -10.59
CA GLU A 354 -5.48 4.10 -11.46
C GLU A 354 -4.60 2.88 -11.25
N GLN A 355 -3.82 2.53 -12.28
CA GLN A 355 -2.85 1.45 -12.26
C GLN A 355 -1.49 1.97 -12.72
N GLY A 356 -0.42 1.38 -12.18
CA GLY A 356 0.95 1.76 -12.55
C GLY A 356 1.95 1.55 -11.42
N THR A 357 3.22 1.45 -11.78
CA THR A 357 4.33 1.53 -10.81
C THR A 357 4.38 2.90 -10.14
N SER A 358 3.77 3.92 -10.77
CA SER A 358 3.52 5.25 -10.19
C SER A 358 2.59 5.20 -8.97
N MET A 359 1.70 4.21 -8.88
CA MET A 359 0.84 3.97 -7.72
C MET A 359 1.56 3.11 -6.68
N ALA A 360 2.47 2.22 -7.09
CA ALA A 360 3.26 1.38 -6.20
C ALA A 360 4.31 2.17 -5.40
N ALA A 361 5.03 3.07 -6.03
CA ALA A 361 6.08 3.88 -5.39
C ALA A 361 5.59 4.65 -4.14
N PRO A 362 4.44 5.37 -4.16
CA PRO A 362 3.95 6.08 -2.97
C PRO A 362 3.54 5.15 -1.81
N HIS A 363 3.20 3.88 -2.06
CA HIS A 363 3.01 2.91 -0.98
C HIS A 363 4.30 2.72 -0.20
N VAL A 364 5.41 2.50 -0.91
CA VAL A 364 6.73 2.35 -0.29
C VAL A 364 7.17 3.65 0.41
N ALA A 365 6.90 4.81 -0.19
CA ALA A 365 7.19 6.11 0.43
C ALA A 365 6.38 6.34 1.72
N GLY A 366 5.10 5.97 1.73
CA GLY A 366 4.25 6.00 2.93
C GLY A 366 4.77 5.05 4.03
N VAL A 367 5.12 3.81 3.68
CA VAL A 367 5.70 2.85 4.63
C VAL A 367 7.03 3.35 5.19
N ALA A 368 7.91 3.89 4.34
CA ALA A 368 9.18 4.49 4.78
C ALA A 368 8.96 5.62 5.80
N ALA A 369 7.94 6.47 5.58
CA ALA A 369 7.58 7.52 6.54
C ALA A 369 7.11 6.94 7.89
N LEU A 370 6.31 5.85 7.87
CA LEU A 370 5.92 5.15 9.09
C LEU A 370 7.12 4.52 9.80
N VAL A 371 8.05 3.89 9.07
CA VAL A 371 9.28 3.29 9.64
C VAL A 371 10.14 4.35 10.33
N ILE A 372 10.40 5.49 9.69
CA ILE A 372 11.16 6.61 10.28
C ILE A 372 10.48 7.10 11.56
N ALA A 373 9.18 7.39 11.49
CA ALA A 373 8.43 7.94 12.62
C ALA A 373 8.31 6.97 13.79
N SER A 374 8.20 5.67 13.53
CA SER A 374 8.10 4.64 14.57
C SER A 374 9.35 4.55 15.45
N GLY A 375 10.51 4.91 14.90
CA GLY A 375 11.80 4.77 15.58
C GLY A 375 12.25 3.33 15.77
N VAL A 376 11.67 2.34 15.07
CA VAL A 376 12.02 0.91 15.20
C VAL A 376 13.47 0.61 14.83
N ILE A 377 14.07 1.46 13.99
CA ILE A 377 15.47 1.38 13.55
C ILE A 377 16.31 2.57 14.05
N GLY A 378 15.86 3.23 15.11
CA GLY A 378 16.55 4.37 15.71
C GLY A 378 15.91 5.72 15.36
N ALA A 379 16.44 6.79 15.98
CA ALA A 379 15.85 8.14 15.88
C ALA A 379 16.18 8.87 14.57
N ARG A 380 17.29 8.53 13.94
CA ARG A 380 17.79 9.15 12.69
C ARG A 380 18.39 8.04 11.82
N PRO A 381 17.54 7.20 11.21
CA PRO A 381 18.03 6.12 10.36
C PRO A 381 18.64 6.67 9.06
N THR A 382 19.64 5.98 8.53
CA THR A 382 20.14 6.24 7.18
C THR A 382 19.16 5.74 6.12
N PRO A 383 19.19 6.26 4.89
CA PRO A 383 18.40 5.73 3.78
C PRO A 383 18.55 4.21 3.63
N GLN A 384 19.78 3.71 3.67
CA GLN A 384 20.08 2.29 3.58
C GLN A 384 19.41 1.48 4.71
N ALA A 385 19.44 1.97 5.96
CA ALA A 385 18.81 1.25 7.07
C ALA A 385 17.28 1.20 6.95
N ILE A 386 16.66 2.21 6.32
CA ILE A 386 15.22 2.22 6.04
C ILE A 386 14.90 1.19 4.95
N GLU A 387 15.67 1.21 3.87
CA GLU A 387 15.57 0.27 2.76
C GLU A 387 15.75 -1.18 3.24
N ASP A 388 16.84 -1.47 3.97
CA ASP A 388 17.13 -2.79 4.53
C ASP A 388 15.99 -3.28 5.44
N ARG A 389 15.42 -2.38 6.24
CA ARG A 389 14.27 -2.72 7.08
C ARG A 389 13.06 -3.12 6.26
N MET A 390 12.71 -2.35 5.23
CA MET A 390 11.57 -2.67 4.37
C MET A 390 11.79 -3.97 3.60
N LYS A 391 12.97 -4.16 3.02
CA LYS A 391 13.33 -5.37 2.27
C LYS A 391 13.35 -6.62 3.17
N SER A 392 13.96 -6.54 4.36
CA SER A 392 14.04 -7.68 5.28
C SER A 392 12.71 -8.07 5.92
N THR A 393 11.69 -7.22 5.85
CA THR A 393 10.35 -7.48 6.39
C THR A 393 9.29 -7.66 5.32
N ALA A 394 9.66 -7.54 4.04
CA ALA A 394 8.76 -7.76 2.92
C ALA A 394 8.14 -9.17 2.95
N ARG A 395 6.96 -9.31 2.38
CA ARG A 395 6.36 -10.60 2.14
C ARG A 395 6.93 -11.18 0.85
N ASP A 396 7.72 -12.25 0.99
CA ASP A 396 8.32 -12.95 -0.14
C ASP A 396 7.25 -13.41 -1.14
N LEU A 397 7.49 -13.12 -2.41
CA LEU A 397 6.65 -13.51 -3.55
C LEU A 397 7.53 -14.11 -4.64
N GLY A 398 6.96 -15.01 -5.44
CA GLY A 398 7.67 -15.63 -6.53
C GLY A 398 8.69 -16.68 -6.08
N THR A 399 9.90 -16.61 -6.58
CA THR A 399 10.99 -17.49 -6.17
C THR A 399 11.48 -17.13 -4.78
N PRO A 400 11.63 -18.12 -3.84
CA PRO A 400 12.03 -17.79 -2.47
C PRO A 400 13.31 -16.95 -2.38
N GLY A 401 13.22 -15.84 -1.65
CA GLY A 401 14.30 -14.86 -1.51
C GLY A 401 14.18 -13.68 -2.46
N VAL A 402 15.29 -13.03 -2.74
CA VAL A 402 15.31 -11.89 -3.67
C VAL A 402 15.36 -12.41 -5.11
N ASP A 403 14.41 -11.98 -5.93
CA ASP A 403 14.35 -12.35 -7.35
C ASP A 403 14.14 -11.12 -8.26
N ASP A 404 14.27 -11.31 -9.57
CA ASP A 404 14.19 -10.24 -10.56
C ASP A 404 12.77 -9.68 -10.76
N ARG A 405 11.71 -10.41 -10.34
CA ARG A 405 10.30 -10.03 -10.58
C ARG A 405 9.70 -9.23 -9.44
N TYR A 406 10.02 -9.65 -8.22
CA TYR A 406 9.43 -9.08 -7.01
C TYR A 406 10.47 -8.41 -6.10
N GLY A 407 11.76 -8.41 -6.49
CA GLY A 407 12.81 -7.92 -5.61
C GLY A 407 12.82 -8.69 -4.30
N ALA A 408 12.76 -7.99 -3.18
CA ALA A 408 12.61 -8.59 -1.85
C ALA A 408 11.17 -9.04 -1.51
N GLY A 409 10.21 -8.85 -2.43
CA GLY A 409 8.80 -9.16 -2.24
C GLY A 409 7.92 -7.93 -2.01
N LEU A 410 6.67 -8.16 -1.58
CA LEU A 410 5.69 -7.11 -1.30
C LEU A 410 6.01 -6.39 0.02
N VAL A 411 6.09 -5.08 -0.01
CA VAL A 411 6.29 -4.26 1.19
C VAL A 411 5.22 -4.55 2.23
N ASP A 412 5.62 -4.72 3.50
CA ASP A 412 4.73 -5.05 4.62
C ASP A 412 4.85 -3.97 5.70
N ALA A 413 3.89 -3.07 5.75
CA ALA A 413 3.90 -1.93 6.67
C ALA A 413 3.83 -2.39 8.14
N ALA A 414 3.07 -3.45 8.42
CA ALA A 414 2.93 -4.01 9.75
C ALA A 414 4.27 -4.52 10.28
N LYS A 415 4.92 -5.40 9.52
CA LYS A 415 6.22 -5.96 9.92
C LYS A 415 7.31 -4.91 9.95
N ALA A 416 7.34 -3.99 8.96
CA ALA A 416 8.33 -2.93 8.91
C ALA A 416 8.27 -2.01 10.14
N THR A 417 7.09 -1.77 10.70
CA THR A 417 6.88 -0.92 11.89
C THR A 417 6.80 -1.69 13.21
N THR A 418 6.91 -3.03 13.19
CA THR A 418 6.85 -3.86 14.41
C THR A 418 8.08 -3.61 15.28
N PRO A 419 7.90 -3.17 16.55
CA PRO A 419 9.00 -2.94 17.47
C PRO A 419 9.59 -4.25 18.00
N SER A 420 10.89 -4.24 18.31
CA SER A 420 11.48 -5.31 19.12
C SER A 420 10.82 -5.39 20.51
N PRO A 421 10.88 -6.54 21.19
CA PRO A 421 10.35 -6.67 22.55
C PRO A 421 10.89 -5.60 23.52
N ALA A 422 12.17 -5.27 23.42
CA ALA A 422 12.83 -4.26 24.25
C ALA A 422 12.27 -2.84 23.96
N LEU A 423 12.09 -2.50 22.68
CA LEU A 423 11.53 -1.21 22.26
C LEU A 423 10.05 -1.09 22.66
N ARG A 424 9.27 -2.16 22.52
CA ARG A 424 7.87 -2.21 22.97
C ARG A 424 7.75 -1.98 24.47
N ALA A 425 8.63 -2.58 25.28
CA ALA A 425 8.69 -2.33 26.72
C ALA A 425 9.06 -0.87 27.04
N ALA A 426 9.98 -0.26 26.27
CA ALA A 426 10.33 1.16 26.42
C ALA A 426 9.15 2.08 26.10
N TRP A 427 8.37 1.80 25.06
CA TRP A 427 7.16 2.56 24.73
C TRP A 427 6.12 2.49 25.85
N ARG A 428 5.89 1.29 26.42
CA ARG A 428 4.97 1.11 27.57
C ARG A 428 5.42 1.92 28.80
N ARG A 429 6.71 1.93 29.13
CA ARG A 429 7.25 2.74 30.26
C ARG A 429 7.06 4.24 30.03
N ARG A 430 7.27 4.73 28.82
CA ARG A 430 7.00 6.15 28.49
C ARG A 430 5.51 6.48 28.61
N ALA A 431 4.63 5.57 28.21
CA ALA A 431 3.19 5.78 28.32
C ALA A 431 2.73 5.90 29.79
N ALA A 432 3.33 5.11 30.71
CA ALA A 432 3.00 5.14 32.13
C ALA A 432 3.49 6.40 32.86
N ARG A 433 4.55 7.08 32.39
CA ARG A 433 5.10 8.30 33.00
C ARG A 433 4.32 9.58 32.65
N HIS A 434 3.37 9.52 31.76
CA HIS A 434 2.58 10.65 31.27
C HIS A 434 1.07 10.48 31.55
N ARG A 435 0.72 9.53 32.42
CA ARG A 435 -0.58 9.41 33.07
C ARG A 435 -0.42 9.93 34.52
#